data_90fd2db0c1667067fa0d01b742cf8181
#
_entry.id   90fd2db0c1667067fa0d01b742cf8181
#
_cell.length_a   1.000
_cell.length_b   1.000
_cell.length_c   1.000
_cell.angle_alpha   90.00
_cell.angle_beta   90.00
_cell.angle_gamma   90.00
#
_symmetry.space_group_name_H-M   'P 1'
#
loop_
_entity.id
_entity.type
_entity.pdbx_description
1 polymer ?
#
loop_
_entity_poly.entity_id
_entity_poly.type
_entity_poly.pdbx_seq_one_letter_code
_entity_poly.pdbx_strand_id
1 'polypeptide(L)'
;FVPKLFKENKKSYVLSIIAAILFVIAGLSFIGVGLTPADIYFEEHVWFVIFAFNAQTIGVLFMTIAFLLSKVSNKYTIVAFIYFINVALYTIFETSEPPPDFNPFELENVGDFIDYNRFIISVVWQKIITLISMISILVFTFGYKRLIND
;
A
#
# COMPACT_ATOMS: atom_id res chain seq x y z
N PHE A 1 16.40 2.89 6.43
CA PHE A 1 16.18 3.65 7.67
C PHE A 1 15.47 2.82 8.73
N VAL A 2 14.24 2.42 8.51
CA VAL A 2 13.41 1.66 9.45
C VAL A 2 14.06 0.34 9.92
N PRO A 3 14.71 -0.47 9.08
CA PRO A 3 15.37 -1.68 9.54
C PRO A 3 16.38 -1.48 10.67
N LYS A 4 17.04 -0.32 10.74
CA LYS A 4 18.00 -0.03 11.82
C LYS A 4 17.36 -0.03 13.22
N LEU A 5 16.07 0.31 13.34
CA LEU A 5 15.33 0.28 14.60
C LEU A 5 15.16 -1.13 15.18
N PHE A 6 15.27 -2.15 14.33
CA PHE A 6 14.97 -3.54 14.67
C PHE A 6 16.20 -4.43 14.83
N LYS A 7 17.42 -3.85 14.81
CA LYS A 7 18.67 -4.62 14.87
C LYS A 7 18.79 -5.56 16.09
N GLU A 8 18.16 -5.19 17.20
CA GLU A 8 18.19 -6.00 18.43
C GLU A 8 17.32 -7.27 18.33
N ASN A 9 16.33 -7.28 17.44
CA ASN A 9 15.47 -8.43 17.19
C ASN A 9 15.61 -8.91 15.75
N LYS A 10 16.31 -10.03 15.56
CA LYS A 10 16.60 -10.60 14.25
C LYS A 10 15.32 -10.82 13.40
N LYS A 11 14.21 -11.27 14.02
CA LYS A 11 12.94 -11.49 13.29
C LYS A 11 12.35 -10.17 12.80
N SER A 12 12.24 -9.17 13.68
CA SER A 12 11.75 -7.83 13.32
C SER A 12 12.65 -7.19 12.27
N TYR A 13 13.96 -7.36 12.37
CA TYR A 13 14.92 -6.85 11.39
C TYR A 13 14.69 -7.43 10.00
N VAL A 14 14.58 -8.75 9.87
CA VAL A 14 14.34 -9.42 8.58
C VAL A 14 12.99 -8.99 8.00
N LEU A 15 11.92 -8.98 8.79
CA LEU A 15 10.60 -8.54 8.35
C LEU A 15 10.61 -7.09 7.86
N SER A 16 11.33 -6.22 8.54
CA SER A 16 11.44 -4.81 8.13
C SER A 16 12.24 -4.60 6.84
N ILE A 17 13.21 -5.48 6.54
CA ILE A 17 13.92 -5.47 5.26
C ILE A 17 12.97 -5.90 4.13
N ILE A 18 12.22 -7.00 4.34
CA ILE A 18 11.23 -7.47 3.36
C ILE A 18 10.19 -6.37 3.09
N ALA A 19 9.67 -5.75 4.16
CA ALA A 19 8.75 -4.62 4.05
C ALA A 19 9.35 -3.47 3.23
N ALA A 20 10.62 -3.10 3.48
CA ALA A 20 11.30 -2.03 2.75
C ALA A 20 11.43 -2.34 1.25
N ILE A 21 11.75 -3.58 0.89
CA ILE A 21 11.83 -4.03 -0.52
C ILE A 21 10.43 -3.91 -1.17
N LEU A 22 9.39 -4.38 -0.48
CA LEU A 22 8.01 -4.31 -0.99
C LEU A 22 7.54 -2.86 -1.15
N PHE A 23 7.91 -1.95 -0.26
CA PHE A 23 7.61 -0.52 -0.42
C PHE A 23 8.34 0.11 -1.61
N VAL A 24 9.57 -0.34 -1.91
CA VAL A 24 10.28 0.11 -3.13
C VAL A 24 9.53 -0.40 -4.37
N ILE A 25 9.12 -1.66 -4.39
CA ILE A 25 8.32 -2.23 -5.50
C ILE A 25 7.01 -1.46 -5.66
N ALA A 26 6.28 -1.23 -4.57
CA ALA A 26 5.04 -0.44 -4.59
C ALA A 26 5.28 0.98 -5.13
N GLY A 27 6.33 1.65 -4.67
CA GLY A 27 6.70 3.00 -5.13
C GLY A 27 7.00 3.05 -6.62
N LEU A 28 7.77 2.10 -7.13
CA LEU A 28 8.06 1.99 -8.57
C LEU A 28 6.79 1.71 -9.38
N SER A 29 5.89 0.86 -8.86
CA SER A 29 4.60 0.60 -9.50
C SER A 29 3.71 1.84 -9.50
N PHE A 30 3.68 2.66 -8.44
CA PHE A 30 2.95 3.94 -8.45
C PHE A 30 3.53 4.94 -9.45
N ILE A 31 4.85 4.94 -9.68
CA ILE A 31 5.44 5.72 -10.77
C ILE A 31 4.91 5.20 -12.12
N GLY A 32 4.84 3.88 -12.31
CA GLY A 32 4.24 3.26 -13.49
C GLY A 32 2.80 3.71 -13.70
N VAL A 33 1.95 3.70 -12.65
CA VAL A 33 0.57 4.23 -12.70
C VAL A 33 0.53 5.67 -13.21
N GLY A 34 1.45 6.53 -12.74
CA GLY A 34 1.53 7.93 -13.19
C GLY A 34 2.02 8.10 -14.64
N LEU A 35 2.77 7.13 -15.17
CA LEU A 35 3.29 7.15 -16.54
C LEU A 35 2.36 6.49 -17.55
N THR A 36 1.36 5.75 -17.10
CA THR A 36 0.37 5.06 -17.94
C THR A 36 -1.03 5.63 -17.69
N PRO A 37 -1.41 6.76 -18.33
CA PRO A 37 -2.76 7.31 -18.24
C PRO A 37 -3.79 6.25 -18.67
N ALA A 38 -4.84 6.06 -17.86
CA ALA A 38 -5.80 4.99 -18.06
C ALA A 38 -6.66 5.14 -19.34
N ASP A 39 -6.74 6.34 -19.90
CA ASP A 39 -7.40 6.64 -21.16
C ASP A 39 -6.58 6.23 -22.40
N ILE A 40 -5.27 6.00 -22.24
CA ILE A 40 -4.38 5.65 -23.36
C ILE A 40 -3.77 4.25 -23.17
N TYR A 41 -3.40 3.90 -21.92
CA TYR A 41 -2.68 2.68 -21.54
C TYR A 41 -3.42 1.95 -20.42
N PHE A 42 -4.69 1.57 -20.65
CA PHE A 42 -5.56 1.04 -19.61
C PHE A 42 -5.02 -0.26 -19.00
N GLU A 43 -4.56 -1.19 -19.82
CA GLU A 43 -4.06 -2.49 -19.38
C GLU A 43 -2.83 -2.34 -18.49
N GLU A 44 -1.83 -1.58 -18.95
CA GLU A 44 -0.60 -1.33 -18.19
C GLU A 44 -0.90 -0.57 -16.91
N HIS A 45 -1.82 0.40 -16.96
CA HIS A 45 -2.29 1.14 -15.78
C HIS A 45 -2.84 0.20 -14.72
N VAL A 46 -3.74 -0.69 -15.10
CA VAL A 46 -4.36 -1.67 -14.18
C VAL A 46 -3.30 -2.61 -13.58
N TRP A 47 -2.37 -3.10 -14.39
CA TRP A 47 -1.27 -3.93 -13.90
C TRP A 47 -0.44 -3.20 -12.84
N PHE A 48 -0.02 -1.96 -13.10
CA PHE A 48 0.73 -1.18 -12.13
C PHE A 48 -0.07 -0.90 -10.85
N VAL A 49 -1.37 -0.64 -10.94
CA VAL A 49 -2.26 -0.48 -9.77
C VAL A 49 -2.30 -1.75 -8.93
N ILE A 50 -2.51 -2.92 -9.55
CA ILE A 50 -2.55 -4.22 -8.87
C ILE A 50 -1.22 -4.48 -8.14
N PHE A 51 -0.08 -4.32 -8.82
CA PHE A 51 1.23 -4.51 -8.22
C PHE A 51 1.50 -3.52 -7.07
N ALA A 52 1.14 -2.25 -7.25
CA ALA A 52 1.34 -1.21 -6.25
C ALA A 52 0.61 -1.56 -4.94
N PHE A 53 -0.70 -1.80 -5.00
CA PHE A 53 -1.51 -2.05 -3.80
C PHE A 53 -1.24 -3.40 -3.15
N ASN A 54 -0.97 -4.45 -3.92
CA ASN A 54 -0.60 -5.75 -3.35
C ASN A 54 0.76 -5.68 -2.64
N ALA A 55 1.78 -5.12 -3.27
CA ALA A 55 3.09 -4.96 -2.66
C ALA A 55 3.03 -4.06 -1.41
N GLN A 56 2.24 -2.98 -1.46
CA GLN A 56 2.00 -2.09 -0.34
C GLN A 56 1.31 -2.81 0.82
N THR A 57 0.25 -3.58 0.56
CA THR A 57 -0.49 -4.35 1.58
C THR A 57 0.41 -5.34 2.30
N ILE A 58 1.17 -6.15 1.55
CA ILE A 58 2.08 -7.14 2.13
C ILE A 58 3.23 -6.43 2.86
N GLY A 59 3.74 -5.34 2.31
CA GLY A 59 4.79 -4.53 2.94
C GLY A 59 4.37 -3.95 4.28
N VAL A 60 3.18 -3.37 4.36
CA VAL A 60 2.63 -2.81 5.62
C VAL A 60 2.32 -3.91 6.63
N LEU A 61 1.85 -5.09 6.19
CA LEU A 61 1.67 -6.25 7.07
C LEU A 61 2.99 -6.64 7.75
N PHE A 62 4.06 -6.84 6.98
CA PHE A 62 5.37 -7.19 7.52
C PHE A 62 5.93 -6.09 8.43
N MET A 63 5.72 -4.83 8.08
CA MET A 63 6.10 -3.70 8.93
C MET A 63 5.34 -3.72 10.26
N THR A 64 4.03 -3.97 10.24
CA THR A 64 3.19 -4.07 11.44
C THR A 64 3.68 -5.19 12.36
N ILE A 65 3.96 -6.38 11.79
CA ILE A 65 4.50 -7.51 12.55
C ILE A 65 5.90 -7.18 13.10
N ALA A 66 6.76 -6.49 12.34
CA ALA A 66 8.07 -6.07 12.80
C ALA A 66 7.98 -5.14 14.02
N PHE A 67 7.06 -4.17 14.02
CA PHE A 67 6.79 -3.31 15.17
C PHE A 67 6.25 -4.11 16.36
N LEU A 68 5.29 -5.00 16.12
CA LEU A 68 4.66 -5.82 17.16
C LEU A 68 5.68 -6.71 17.91
N LEU A 69 6.66 -7.25 17.18
CA LEU A 69 7.72 -8.11 17.74
C LEU A 69 8.89 -7.32 18.33
N SER A 70 8.92 -6.02 18.17
CA SER A 70 10.01 -5.16 18.64
C SER A 70 9.71 -4.55 20.01
N LYS A 71 10.73 -3.94 20.62
CA LYS A 71 10.58 -3.14 21.84
C LYS A 71 10.15 -1.69 21.54
N VAL A 72 9.91 -1.35 20.30
CA VAL A 72 9.47 -0.02 19.89
C VAL A 72 8.07 0.25 20.43
N SER A 73 7.78 1.49 20.77
CA SER A 73 6.50 1.88 21.38
C SER A 73 5.28 1.44 20.57
N ASN A 74 4.29 0.86 21.24
CA ASN A 74 3.06 0.33 20.65
C ASN A 74 2.29 1.34 19.79
N LYS A 75 2.49 2.65 19.98
CA LYS A 75 1.86 3.69 19.14
C LYS A 75 2.26 3.55 17.66
N TYR A 76 3.49 3.13 17.35
CA TYR A 76 3.92 2.90 15.97
C TYR A 76 3.29 1.64 15.40
N THR A 77 3.11 0.60 16.22
CA THR A 77 2.36 -0.61 15.85
C THR A 77 0.91 -0.27 15.50
N ILE A 78 0.25 0.57 16.30
CA ILE A 78 -1.14 0.99 16.05
C ILE A 78 -1.23 1.77 14.73
N VAL A 79 -0.33 2.72 14.49
CA VAL A 79 -0.31 3.49 13.22
C VAL A 79 -0.10 2.55 12.02
N ALA A 80 0.86 1.62 12.11
CA ALA A 80 1.10 0.64 11.05
C ALA A 80 -0.11 -0.28 10.83
N PHE A 81 -0.78 -0.70 11.89
CA PHE A 81 -1.96 -1.55 11.83
C PHE A 81 -3.16 -0.83 11.20
N ILE A 82 -3.42 0.43 11.56
CA ILE A 82 -4.48 1.24 10.93
C ILE A 82 -4.18 1.38 9.43
N TYR A 83 -2.94 1.64 9.06
CA TYR A 83 -2.53 1.73 7.67
C TYR A 83 -2.75 0.38 6.96
N PHE A 84 -2.31 -0.73 7.55
CA PHE A 84 -2.51 -2.08 7.01
C PHE A 84 -3.99 -2.38 6.74
N ILE A 85 -4.86 -2.17 7.74
CA ILE A 85 -6.29 -2.46 7.60
C ILE A 85 -6.91 -1.67 6.44
N ASN A 86 -6.58 -0.37 6.32
CA ASN A 86 -7.13 0.46 5.25
C ASN A 86 -6.70 -0.03 3.86
N VAL A 87 -5.40 -0.33 3.67
CA VAL A 87 -4.91 -0.81 2.38
C VAL A 87 -5.43 -2.21 2.07
N ALA A 88 -5.47 -3.12 3.06
CA ALA A 88 -5.97 -4.48 2.88
C ALA A 88 -7.45 -4.51 2.49
N LEU A 89 -8.29 -3.72 3.17
CA LEU A 89 -9.71 -3.61 2.84
C LEU A 89 -9.90 -3.06 1.42
N TYR A 90 -9.13 -2.07 1.02
CA TYR A 90 -9.17 -1.55 -0.34
C TYR A 90 -8.74 -2.61 -1.36
N THR A 91 -7.62 -3.30 -1.12
CA THR A 91 -7.13 -4.36 -2.01
C THR A 91 -8.16 -5.47 -2.17
N ILE A 92 -8.80 -5.90 -1.06
CA ILE A 92 -9.89 -6.88 -1.10
C ILE A 92 -11.09 -6.34 -1.88
N PHE A 93 -11.49 -5.09 -1.67
CA PHE A 93 -12.60 -4.46 -2.38
C PHE A 93 -12.36 -4.42 -3.90
N GLU A 94 -11.15 -4.06 -4.33
CA GLU A 94 -10.79 -4.00 -5.76
C GLU A 94 -10.68 -5.39 -6.40
N THR A 95 -10.24 -6.41 -5.62
CA THR A 95 -10.08 -7.78 -6.12
C THR A 95 -11.34 -8.63 -5.98
N SER A 96 -12.31 -8.22 -5.14
CA SER A 96 -13.58 -8.90 -4.98
C SER A 96 -14.56 -8.46 -6.06
N GLU A 97 -14.75 -9.34 -7.03
CA GLU A 97 -15.78 -9.26 -8.07
C GLU A 97 -15.57 -8.19 -9.18
N PRO A 98 -14.78 -8.46 -10.21
CA PRO A 98 -15.16 -7.93 -11.51
C PRO A 98 -16.55 -8.50 -11.88
N PRO A 99 -17.41 -7.73 -12.57
CA PRO A 99 -18.64 -8.29 -13.15
C PRO A 99 -18.30 -9.58 -13.91
N PRO A 100 -19.18 -10.61 -13.91
CA PRO A 100 -18.88 -11.93 -14.44
C PRO A 100 -18.40 -11.95 -15.89
N ASP A 101 -18.64 -10.89 -16.63
CA ASP A 101 -18.22 -10.72 -18.03
C ASP A 101 -17.11 -9.67 -18.21
N PHE A 102 -16.47 -9.24 -17.11
CA PHE A 102 -15.41 -8.24 -17.17
C PHE A 102 -14.09 -8.88 -17.59
N ASN A 103 -13.76 -8.77 -18.86
CA ASN A 103 -12.42 -9.00 -19.36
C ASN A 103 -11.71 -7.64 -19.55
N PRO A 104 -10.75 -7.26 -18.70
CA PRO A 104 -10.06 -5.98 -18.83
C PRO A 104 -9.28 -5.86 -20.16
N PHE A 105 -9.08 -6.97 -20.88
CA PHE A 105 -8.36 -7.04 -22.14
C PHE A 105 -9.26 -6.95 -23.39
N GLU A 106 -10.60 -6.92 -23.22
CA GLU A 106 -11.56 -6.88 -24.31
C GLU A 106 -12.39 -5.59 -24.34
N LEU A 107 -12.01 -4.57 -23.57
CA LEU A 107 -12.77 -3.32 -23.47
C LEU A 107 -12.56 -2.43 -24.70
N GLU A 108 -13.49 -2.50 -25.64
CA GLU A 108 -13.59 -1.51 -26.74
C GLU A 108 -14.10 -0.14 -26.23
N ASN A 109 -14.87 -0.10 -25.13
CA ASN A 109 -15.38 1.13 -24.51
C ASN A 109 -15.41 1.03 -22.98
N VAL A 110 -14.50 1.69 -22.31
CA VAL A 110 -14.39 1.75 -20.84
C VAL A 110 -15.65 2.33 -20.18
N GLY A 111 -16.41 3.18 -20.89
CA GLY A 111 -17.58 3.88 -20.33
C GLY A 111 -18.80 3.01 -20.07
N ASP A 112 -18.95 1.89 -20.76
CA ASP A 112 -20.18 1.08 -20.72
C ASP A 112 -20.20 0.07 -19.54
N PHE A 113 -19.05 -0.16 -18.90
CA PHE A 113 -18.87 -1.19 -17.86
C PHE A 113 -18.55 -0.65 -16.47
N ILE A 114 -18.39 0.67 -16.32
CA ILE A 114 -18.08 1.25 -15.01
C ILE A 114 -19.37 1.37 -14.21
N ASP A 115 -19.54 0.53 -13.18
CA ASP A 115 -20.41 0.91 -12.07
C ASP A 115 -19.87 2.23 -11.48
N TYR A 116 -20.52 3.30 -11.84
CA TYR A 116 -20.11 4.66 -11.50
C TYR A 116 -19.97 4.86 -9.98
N ASN A 117 -20.82 4.21 -9.19
CA ASN A 117 -20.74 4.27 -7.74
C ASN A 117 -19.49 3.55 -7.21
N ARG A 118 -19.19 2.36 -7.76
CA ARG A 118 -17.98 1.61 -7.40
C ARG A 118 -16.71 2.39 -7.77
N PHE A 119 -16.71 2.99 -8.95
CA PHE A 119 -15.59 3.82 -9.39
C PHE A 119 -15.34 5.02 -8.46
N ILE A 120 -16.39 5.77 -8.08
CA ILE A 120 -16.25 6.89 -7.14
C ILE A 120 -15.73 6.40 -5.79
N ILE A 121 -16.26 5.30 -5.26
CA ILE A 121 -15.82 4.74 -3.97
C ILE A 121 -14.34 4.37 -4.05
N SER A 122 -13.91 3.70 -5.12
CA SER A 122 -12.51 3.35 -5.35
C SER A 122 -11.61 4.58 -5.36
N VAL A 123 -11.93 5.60 -6.15
CA VAL A 123 -11.15 6.84 -6.25
C VAL A 123 -11.05 7.59 -4.91
N VAL A 124 -12.17 7.68 -4.19
CA VAL A 124 -12.19 8.32 -2.86
C VAL A 124 -11.33 7.53 -1.88
N TRP A 125 -11.46 6.21 -1.87
CA TRP A 125 -10.68 5.35 -0.97
C TRP A 125 -9.18 5.41 -1.26
N GLN A 126 -8.76 5.44 -2.54
CA GLN A 126 -7.36 5.65 -2.93
C GLN A 126 -6.79 6.95 -2.33
N LYS A 127 -7.55 8.04 -2.37
CA LYS A 127 -7.14 9.32 -1.76
C LYS A 127 -6.99 9.21 -0.25
N ILE A 128 -7.91 8.51 0.43
CA ILE A 128 -7.85 8.27 1.87
C ILE A 128 -6.60 7.44 2.21
N ILE A 129 -6.31 6.36 1.48
CA ILE A 129 -5.11 5.54 1.69
C ILE A 129 -3.85 6.36 1.48
N THR A 130 -3.80 7.18 0.44
CA THR A 130 -2.66 8.06 0.17
C THR A 130 -2.43 9.01 1.35
N LEU A 131 -3.48 9.63 1.88
CA LEU A 131 -3.40 10.50 3.05
C LEU A 131 -2.89 9.73 4.29
N ILE A 132 -3.46 8.56 4.57
CA ILE A 132 -3.04 7.70 5.69
C ILE A 132 -1.57 7.30 5.53
N SER A 133 -1.13 6.95 4.31
CA SER A 133 0.26 6.59 4.05
C SER A 133 1.21 7.76 4.33
N MET A 134 0.87 8.96 3.87
CA MET A 134 1.65 10.17 4.14
C MET A 134 1.77 10.46 5.64
N ILE A 135 0.65 10.41 6.37
CA ILE A 135 0.63 10.59 7.83
C ILE A 135 1.49 9.52 8.52
N SER A 136 1.37 8.26 8.11
CA SER A 136 2.15 7.15 8.67
C SER A 136 3.65 7.34 8.45
N ILE A 137 4.06 7.75 7.24
CA ILE A 137 5.46 8.07 6.92
C ILE A 137 5.98 9.20 7.81
N LEU A 138 5.20 10.27 7.99
CA LEU A 138 5.57 11.38 8.87
C LEU A 138 5.75 10.89 10.31
N VAL A 139 4.79 10.13 10.87
CA VAL A 139 4.86 9.59 12.23
C VAL A 139 6.09 8.71 12.40
N PHE A 140 6.39 7.82 11.44
CA PHE A 140 7.58 6.97 11.49
C PHE A 140 8.87 7.76 11.36
N THR A 141 8.91 8.79 10.52
CA THR A 141 10.09 9.65 10.32
C THR A 141 10.42 10.45 11.58
N PHE A 142 9.43 11.11 12.18
CA PHE A 142 9.62 11.86 13.42
C PHE A 142 9.92 10.94 14.60
N GLY A 143 9.24 9.78 14.67
CA GLY A 143 9.51 8.77 15.68
C GLY A 143 10.93 8.21 15.60
N TYR A 144 11.41 7.93 14.38
CA TYR A 144 12.78 7.46 14.14
C TYR A 144 13.84 8.47 14.65
N LYS A 145 13.64 9.77 14.33
CA LYS A 145 14.55 10.82 14.76
C LYS A 145 14.64 10.92 16.29
N ARG A 146 13.52 10.73 16.98
CA ARG A 146 13.47 10.74 18.45
C ARG A 146 14.16 9.53 19.07
N LEU A 147 13.93 8.33 18.52
CA LEU A 147 14.50 7.07 19.01
C LEU A 147 16.01 6.92 18.78
N ILE A 148 16.62 7.74 17.92
CA ILE A 148 18.07 7.74 17.69
C ILE A 148 18.79 8.75 18.59
N ASN A 149 18.07 9.80 19.00
CA ASN A 149 18.64 10.88 19.81
C ASN A 149 18.51 10.63 21.34
N ASP A 150 17.73 9.62 21.72
CA ASP A 150 17.60 9.07 23.08
C ASP A 150 18.53 7.85 23.23
#